data_9f204c7a2775a4af84d7126ea264190c
#
_entry.id   9f204c7a2775a4af84d7126ea264190c
#
_cell.length_a   1.000
_cell.length_b   1.000
_cell.length_c   1.000
_cell.angle_alpha   90.00
_cell.angle_beta   90.00
_cell.angle_gamma   90.00
#
_symmetry.space_group_name_H-M   'P 1'
#
loop_
_entity.id
_entity.type
_entity.pdbx_description
1 polymer ?
#
loop_
_entity_poly.entity_id
_entity_poly.type
_entity_poly.pdbx_seq_one_letter_code
_entity_poly.pdbx_strand_id
1 'polypeptide(L)'
;MTTAEYLAERRRIIDRVLEENLPAAETQPTSIHEAMRYAVLGGGKRIRPILAIAAAEACGADYEPLLRYFAALELIHTYSLVHDDLPALDNDDYRRGRKTTHVVFGEALAILTGDALLTEAFSWLSRPTGDPGRQLRAIVEVATAIDSTGMIGGQVADLEGSGAAGFSPPAGGLKAAAPLERLEFVHRNKTGKLLTASVILGGLLGNATDAQLDALRRFGRAIGLAFQIVDDLLDQEQTSEQLGKTAGKDAAQGKLTYPGLIGTAAARTRVDELLAEASENAAIIGGPVNYLAPIGRYVCERRS
;
A
#
# COMPACT_ATOMS: atom_id res chain seq x y z
N MET A 1 25.52 1.69 3.76
CA MET A 1 24.25 2.15 4.37
C MET A 1 23.43 0.92 4.74
N THR A 2 22.96 0.84 5.96
CA THR A 2 22.06 -0.23 6.44
C THR A 2 20.65 -0.05 5.83
N THR A 3 19.82 -1.11 5.86
CA THR A 3 18.43 -1.01 5.41
C THR A 3 17.63 0.03 6.19
N ALA A 4 17.86 0.11 7.50
CA ALA A 4 17.17 1.09 8.36
C ALA A 4 17.56 2.54 8.01
N GLU A 5 18.85 2.80 7.76
CA GLU A 5 19.33 4.11 7.31
C GLU A 5 18.75 4.48 5.94
N TYR A 6 18.72 3.51 4.99
CA TYR A 6 18.14 3.69 3.67
C TYR A 6 16.65 4.09 3.77
N LEU A 7 15.87 3.32 4.52
CA LEU A 7 14.45 3.60 4.71
C LEU A 7 14.21 4.97 5.37
N ALA A 8 15.00 5.31 6.39
CA ALA A 8 14.89 6.60 7.08
C ALA A 8 15.22 7.79 6.17
N GLU A 9 16.25 7.65 5.32
CA GLU A 9 16.63 8.67 4.35
C GLU A 9 15.58 8.84 3.26
N ARG A 10 15.14 7.74 2.62
CA ARG A 10 14.13 7.78 1.55
C ARG A 10 12.78 8.29 2.06
N ARG A 11 12.41 7.93 3.30
CA ARG A 11 11.22 8.48 3.95
C ARG A 11 11.30 10.00 4.08
N ARG A 12 12.42 10.56 4.56
CA ARG A 12 12.59 12.02 4.67
C ARG A 12 12.48 12.73 3.32
N ILE A 13 13.03 12.13 2.26
CA ILE A 13 12.93 12.64 0.90
C ILE A 13 11.45 12.68 0.46
N ILE A 14 10.72 11.59 0.63
CA ILE A 14 9.31 11.50 0.24
C ILE A 14 8.44 12.45 1.08
N ASP A 15 8.65 12.54 2.39
CA ASP A 15 7.91 13.47 3.26
C ASP A 15 8.09 14.92 2.78
N ARG A 16 9.29 15.34 2.41
CA ARG A 16 9.57 16.65 1.82
C ARG A 16 8.86 16.84 0.48
N VAL A 17 8.93 15.86 -0.43
CA VAL A 17 8.27 15.94 -1.74
C VAL A 17 6.75 16.08 -1.58
N LEU A 18 6.15 15.35 -0.65
CA LEU A 18 4.71 15.46 -0.33
C LEU A 18 4.38 16.85 0.19
N GLU A 19 5.16 17.38 1.13
CA GLU A 19 4.94 18.70 1.72
C GLU A 19 5.05 19.84 0.70
N GLU A 20 6.06 19.79 -0.18
CA GLU A 20 6.34 20.81 -1.19
C GLU A 20 5.37 20.79 -2.38
N ASN A 21 4.77 19.63 -2.69
CA ASN A 21 3.95 19.47 -3.89
C ASN A 21 2.44 19.40 -3.65
N LEU A 22 2.01 19.14 -2.41
CA LEU A 22 0.59 19.27 -2.06
C LEU A 22 0.17 20.75 -2.13
N PRO A 23 -1.07 21.04 -2.59
CA PRO A 23 -1.59 22.41 -2.55
C PRO A 23 -1.42 23.02 -1.15
N ALA A 24 -1.07 24.30 -1.10
CA ALA A 24 -0.95 25.03 0.16
C ALA A 24 -2.30 25.09 0.89
N ALA A 25 -2.28 25.05 2.21
CA ALA A 25 -3.50 25.06 3.02
C ALA A 25 -4.40 26.30 2.75
N GLU A 26 -3.77 27.40 2.38
CA GLU A 26 -4.43 28.69 2.07
C GLU A 26 -5.08 28.72 0.68
N THR A 27 -4.83 27.71 -0.16
CA THR A 27 -5.45 27.60 -1.50
C THR A 27 -6.97 27.41 -1.36
N GLN A 28 -7.77 28.16 -2.14
CA GLN A 28 -9.23 28.04 -2.09
C GLN A 28 -9.73 26.83 -2.89
N PRO A 29 -10.69 26.07 -2.35
CA PRO A 29 -11.27 26.17 -0.98
C PRO A 29 -10.29 25.62 0.07
N THR A 30 -10.06 26.39 1.15
CA THR A 30 -9.02 26.05 2.16
C THR A 30 -9.30 24.76 2.90
N SER A 31 -10.56 24.47 3.21
CA SER A 31 -10.95 23.29 3.99
C SER A 31 -10.51 21.95 3.36
N ILE A 32 -10.59 21.81 2.03
CA ILE A 32 -10.17 20.58 1.34
C ILE A 32 -8.64 20.43 1.38
N HIS A 33 -7.88 21.52 1.19
CA HIS A 33 -6.43 21.48 1.19
C HIS A 33 -5.86 21.25 2.59
N GLU A 34 -6.48 21.83 3.63
CA GLU A 34 -6.16 21.52 5.02
C GLU A 34 -6.40 20.04 5.34
N ALA A 35 -7.55 19.47 4.92
CA ALA A 35 -7.87 18.06 5.15
C ALA A 35 -6.95 17.11 4.38
N MET A 36 -6.60 17.40 3.10
CA MET A 36 -5.62 16.64 2.32
C MET A 36 -4.25 16.64 3.01
N ARG A 37 -3.75 17.80 3.40
CA ARG A 37 -2.47 17.93 4.13
C ARG A 37 -2.49 17.21 5.47
N TYR A 38 -3.59 17.34 6.23
CA TYR A 38 -3.79 16.63 7.48
C TYR A 38 -3.66 15.11 7.31
N ALA A 39 -4.33 14.54 6.31
CA ALA A 39 -4.34 13.11 6.03
C ALA A 39 -2.95 12.61 5.57
N VAL A 40 -2.31 13.31 4.62
CA VAL A 40 -1.04 12.88 4.01
C VAL A 40 0.14 13.11 4.95
N LEU A 41 0.24 14.29 5.59
CA LEU A 41 1.39 14.67 6.41
C LEU A 41 1.30 14.13 7.85
N GLY A 42 0.24 13.40 8.18
CA GLY A 42 0.05 12.72 9.46
C GLY A 42 1.06 11.61 9.77
N GLY A 43 2.08 11.43 8.94
CA GLY A 43 3.12 10.42 9.10
C GLY A 43 2.84 9.11 8.34
N GLY A 44 3.72 8.14 8.52
CA GLY A 44 3.65 6.83 7.86
C GLY A 44 5.03 6.29 7.52
N LYS A 45 5.10 5.01 7.17
CA LYS A 45 6.36 4.32 6.80
C LYS A 45 6.80 4.62 5.35
N ARG A 46 5.93 5.17 4.52
CA ARG A 46 6.18 5.50 3.10
C ARG A 46 6.72 4.33 2.27
N ILE A 47 6.33 3.11 2.60
CA ILE A 47 6.90 1.88 1.99
C ILE A 47 6.67 1.84 0.47
N ARG A 48 5.50 2.26 -0.02
CA ARG A 48 5.16 2.21 -1.45
C ARG A 48 6.06 3.11 -2.30
N PRO A 49 6.19 4.41 -2.03
CA PRO A 49 7.14 5.25 -2.75
C PRO A 49 8.60 4.82 -2.56
N ILE A 50 9.00 4.32 -1.38
CA ILE A 50 10.36 3.82 -1.14
C ILE A 50 10.66 2.58 -1.99
N LEU A 51 9.71 1.65 -2.13
CA LEU A 51 9.84 0.50 -3.02
C LEU A 51 9.95 0.91 -4.49
N ALA A 52 9.25 1.97 -4.92
CA ALA A 52 9.39 2.51 -6.27
C ALA A 52 10.79 3.11 -6.50
N ILE A 53 11.33 3.86 -5.52
CA ILE A 53 12.70 4.36 -5.56
C ILE A 53 13.69 3.19 -5.66
N ALA A 54 13.56 2.18 -4.78
CA ALA A 54 14.46 1.03 -4.76
C ALA A 54 14.43 0.23 -6.08
N ALA A 55 13.26 0.12 -6.70
CA ALA A 55 13.12 -0.53 -8.01
C ALA A 55 13.80 0.27 -9.13
N ALA A 56 13.67 1.61 -9.13
CA ALA A 56 14.35 2.47 -10.09
C ALA A 56 15.88 2.39 -9.93
N GLU A 57 16.39 2.49 -8.69
CA GLU A 57 17.83 2.36 -8.39
C GLU A 57 18.38 0.98 -8.79
N ALA A 58 17.62 -0.09 -8.53
CA ALA A 58 18.00 -1.45 -8.94
C ALA A 58 18.04 -1.61 -10.46
N CYS A 59 17.26 -0.81 -11.20
CA CYS A 59 17.34 -0.75 -12.67
C CYS A 59 18.43 0.23 -13.18
N GLY A 60 19.20 0.84 -12.28
CA GLY A 60 20.30 1.76 -12.62
C GLY A 60 19.88 3.18 -12.96
N ALA A 61 18.64 3.57 -12.63
CA ALA A 61 18.15 4.91 -12.92
C ALA A 61 18.45 5.89 -11.79
N ASP A 62 18.60 7.17 -12.17
CA ASP A 62 18.48 8.27 -11.23
C ASP A 62 17.00 8.44 -10.84
N TYR A 63 16.71 8.29 -9.56
CA TYR A 63 15.36 8.39 -9.03
C TYR A 63 14.92 9.83 -8.73
N GLU A 64 15.84 10.79 -8.62
CA GLU A 64 15.51 12.15 -8.18
C GLU A 64 14.47 12.85 -9.08
N PRO A 65 14.57 12.81 -10.43
CA PRO A 65 13.55 13.38 -11.30
C PRO A 65 12.18 12.67 -11.20
N LEU A 66 12.16 11.46 -10.63
CA LEU A 66 10.98 10.60 -10.57
C LEU A 66 10.24 10.69 -9.23
N LEU A 67 10.76 11.41 -8.25
CA LEU A 67 10.28 11.45 -6.87
C LEU A 67 8.79 11.82 -6.77
N ARG A 68 8.31 12.76 -7.59
CA ARG A 68 6.90 13.17 -7.57
C ARG A 68 5.96 12.06 -8.02
N TYR A 69 6.38 11.26 -9.01
CA TYR A 69 5.61 10.09 -9.46
C TYR A 69 5.53 9.03 -8.38
N PHE A 70 6.65 8.79 -7.69
CA PHE A 70 6.67 7.83 -6.59
C PHE A 70 5.87 8.32 -5.39
N ALA A 71 5.90 9.60 -5.08
CA ALA A 71 5.09 10.21 -4.03
C ALA A 71 3.57 10.12 -4.30
N ALA A 72 3.13 10.09 -5.57
CA ALA A 72 1.74 9.87 -5.95
C ALA A 72 1.16 8.56 -5.39
N LEU A 73 1.99 7.51 -5.22
CA LEU A 73 1.58 6.25 -4.60
C LEU A 73 1.14 6.42 -3.14
N GLU A 74 1.72 7.40 -2.43
CA GLU A 74 1.31 7.68 -1.06
C GLU A 74 -0.02 8.44 -1.02
N LEU A 75 -0.33 9.29 -2.02
CA LEU A 75 -1.65 9.92 -2.15
C LEU A 75 -2.71 8.84 -2.38
N ILE A 76 -2.44 7.88 -3.28
CA ILE A 76 -3.31 6.73 -3.54
C ILE A 76 -3.50 5.88 -2.28
N HIS A 77 -2.44 5.62 -1.54
CA HIS A 77 -2.58 4.89 -0.28
C HIS A 77 -3.36 5.68 0.77
N THR A 78 -3.15 6.99 0.84
CA THR A 78 -3.81 7.83 1.85
C THR A 78 -5.30 7.97 1.57
N TYR A 79 -5.73 8.13 0.29
CA TYR A 79 -7.16 8.18 0.00
C TYR A 79 -7.88 6.92 0.46
N SER A 80 -7.28 5.73 0.23
CA SER A 80 -7.90 4.49 0.67
C SER A 80 -8.05 4.41 2.19
N LEU A 81 -7.05 4.90 2.94
CA LEU A 81 -7.14 4.96 4.40
C LEU A 81 -8.20 5.96 4.88
N VAL A 82 -8.31 7.14 4.22
CA VAL A 82 -9.33 8.15 4.58
C VAL A 82 -10.74 7.59 4.38
N HIS A 83 -10.95 6.84 3.29
CA HIS A 83 -12.25 6.21 3.04
C HIS A 83 -12.47 5.00 3.96
N ASP A 84 -11.47 4.14 4.17
CA ASP A 84 -11.57 2.99 5.08
C ASP A 84 -11.98 3.40 6.51
N ASP A 85 -11.49 4.56 6.99
CA ASP A 85 -11.79 5.06 8.33
C ASP A 85 -13.23 5.55 8.52
N LEU A 86 -14.00 5.78 7.44
CA LEU A 86 -15.38 6.30 7.51
C LEU A 86 -16.31 5.36 8.28
N PRO A 87 -17.37 5.90 8.93
CA PRO A 87 -18.36 5.08 9.63
C PRO A 87 -19.05 4.02 8.77
N ALA A 88 -19.12 4.23 7.46
CA ALA A 88 -19.69 3.28 6.50
C ALA A 88 -18.78 2.07 6.22
N LEU A 89 -17.50 2.12 6.62
CA LEU A 89 -16.49 1.08 6.40
C LEU A 89 -15.94 0.57 7.74
N ASP A 90 -14.70 0.89 8.09
CA ASP A 90 -14.05 0.37 9.31
C ASP A 90 -14.47 1.10 10.58
N ASN A 91 -15.05 2.32 10.46
CA ASN A 91 -15.49 3.18 11.56
C ASN A 91 -14.40 3.39 12.62
N ASP A 92 -13.22 3.83 12.18
CA ASP A 92 -12.08 4.06 13.04
C ASP A 92 -11.91 5.54 13.40
N ASP A 93 -11.99 5.87 14.70
CA ASP A 93 -11.80 7.25 15.19
C ASP A 93 -10.33 7.67 15.23
N TYR A 94 -9.40 6.70 15.28
CA TYR A 94 -7.96 6.94 15.41
C TYR A 94 -7.16 6.12 14.42
N ARG A 95 -6.16 6.77 13.81
CA ARG A 95 -5.15 6.14 12.95
C ARG A 95 -3.76 6.71 13.24
N ARG A 96 -2.77 5.86 13.47
CA ARG A 96 -1.39 6.27 13.82
C ARG A 96 -1.35 7.21 15.03
N GLY A 97 -2.22 6.99 16.02
CA GLY A 97 -2.28 7.81 17.25
C GLY A 97 -2.93 9.18 17.07
N ARG A 98 -3.50 9.50 15.89
CA ARG A 98 -4.21 10.75 15.60
C ARG A 98 -5.67 10.47 15.26
N LYS A 99 -6.55 11.43 15.49
CA LYS A 99 -7.93 11.37 15.03
C LYS A 99 -7.97 11.23 13.51
N THR A 100 -8.91 10.44 13.01
CA THR A 100 -9.12 10.24 11.58
C THR A 100 -9.73 11.47 10.91
N THR A 101 -9.65 11.54 9.59
CA THR A 101 -10.07 12.73 8.83
C THR A 101 -11.55 13.05 9.05
N HIS A 102 -12.42 12.02 9.08
CA HIS A 102 -13.86 12.25 9.29
C HIS A 102 -14.19 12.77 10.70
N VAL A 103 -13.42 12.37 11.72
CA VAL A 103 -13.60 12.87 13.10
C VAL A 103 -13.18 14.34 13.22
N VAL A 104 -12.17 14.79 12.47
CA VAL A 104 -11.67 16.17 12.53
C VAL A 104 -12.46 17.11 11.64
N PHE A 105 -12.79 16.68 10.41
CA PHE A 105 -13.35 17.55 9.37
C PHE A 105 -14.78 17.19 8.98
N GLY A 106 -15.35 16.12 9.52
CA GLY A 106 -16.67 15.60 9.16
C GLY A 106 -16.62 14.64 7.96
N GLU A 107 -17.64 13.79 7.87
CA GLU A 107 -17.71 12.71 6.87
C GLU A 107 -17.72 13.24 5.44
N ALA A 108 -18.52 14.27 5.15
CA ALA A 108 -18.62 14.82 3.80
C ALA A 108 -17.27 15.32 3.27
N LEU A 109 -16.49 16.04 4.12
CA LEU A 109 -15.18 16.52 3.72
C LEU A 109 -14.16 15.38 3.65
N ALA A 110 -14.27 14.35 4.48
CA ALA A 110 -13.41 13.17 4.40
C ALA A 110 -13.62 12.40 3.07
N ILE A 111 -14.86 12.21 2.62
CA ILE A 111 -15.17 11.62 1.32
C ILE A 111 -14.48 12.42 0.20
N LEU A 112 -14.72 13.74 0.16
CA LEU A 112 -14.13 14.63 -0.84
C LEU A 112 -12.60 14.70 -0.74
N THR A 113 -12.02 14.53 0.45
CA THR A 113 -10.57 14.45 0.65
C THR A 113 -9.98 13.21 -0.01
N GLY A 114 -10.63 12.06 0.12
CA GLY A 114 -10.23 10.84 -0.58
C GLY A 114 -10.29 11.02 -2.10
N ASP A 115 -11.40 11.57 -2.63
CA ASP A 115 -11.57 11.84 -4.07
C ASP A 115 -10.49 12.81 -4.60
N ALA A 116 -10.21 13.87 -3.84
CA ALA A 116 -9.19 14.86 -4.20
C ALA A 116 -7.78 14.27 -4.21
N LEU A 117 -7.43 13.44 -3.21
CA LEU A 117 -6.13 12.76 -3.14
C LEU A 117 -5.93 11.77 -4.30
N LEU A 118 -6.97 10.99 -4.64
CA LEU A 118 -6.93 10.08 -5.76
C LEU A 118 -6.74 10.83 -7.08
N THR A 119 -7.49 11.90 -7.29
CA THR A 119 -7.41 12.73 -8.50
C THR A 119 -6.04 13.43 -8.60
N GLU A 120 -5.55 14.00 -7.49
CA GLU A 120 -4.23 14.64 -7.44
C GLU A 120 -3.10 13.65 -7.73
N ALA A 121 -3.21 12.40 -7.28
CA ALA A 121 -2.23 11.37 -7.61
C ALA A 121 -2.11 11.16 -9.14
N PHE A 122 -3.23 11.08 -9.84
CA PHE A 122 -3.21 10.98 -11.30
C PHE A 122 -2.75 12.26 -11.99
N SER A 123 -3.03 13.44 -11.42
CA SER A 123 -2.45 14.71 -11.87
C SER A 123 -0.91 14.65 -11.80
N TRP A 124 -0.34 14.09 -10.73
CA TRP A 124 1.12 13.93 -10.62
C TRP A 124 1.67 12.90 -11.60
N LEU A 125 1.01 11.75 -11.73
CA LEU A 125 1.42 10.67 -12.65
C LEU A 125 1.33 11.07 -14.14
N SER A 126 0.46 12.01 -14.50
CA SER A 126 0.27 12.44 -15.89
C SER A 126 1.23 13.55 -16.35
N ARG A 127 2.04 14.13 -15.46
CA ARG A 127 3.01 15.16 -15.85
C ARG A 127 4.09 14.54 -16.74
N PRO A 128 4.49 15.22 -17.82
CA PRO A 128 5.47 14.66 -18.75
C PRO A 128 6.80 14.33 -18.08
N THR A 129 7.30 13.11 -18.31
CA THR A 129 8.64 12.67 -17.92
C THR A 129 9.15 11.59 -18.87
N GLY A 130 10.42 11.65 -19.25
CA GLY A 130 11.09 10.59 -20.01
C GLY A 130 10.32 10.10 -21.24
N ASP A 131 10.19 8.78 -21.35
CA ASP A 131 9.47 8.10 -22.44
C ASP A 131 7.95 8.10 -22.19
N PRO A 132 7.13 8.75 -23.05
CA PRO A 132 5.67 8.80 -22.88
C PRO A 132 5.00 7.42 -22.91
N GLY A 133 5.55 6.46 -23.66
CA GLY A 133 5.00 5.10 -23.74
C GLY A 133 5.20 4.37 -22.43
N ARG A 134 6.36 4.47 -21.80
CA ARG A 134 6.63 3.90 -20.47
C ARG A 134 5.81 4.59 -19.39
N GLN A 135 5.67 5.91 -19.46
CA GLN A 135 4.83 6.66 -18.54
C GLN A 135 3.36 6.23 -18.63
N LEU A 136 2.81 6.08 -19.83
CA LEU A 136 1.45 5.60 -20.02
C LEU A 136 1.28 4.18 -19.45
N ARG A 137 2.21 3.26 -19.72
CA ARG A 137 2.21 1.92 -19.13
C ARG A 137 2.21 1.97 -17.60
N ALA A 138 3.01 2.86 -17.00
CA ALA A 138 3.08 3.04 -15.56
C ALA A 138 1.75 3.54 -14.98
N ILE A 139 1.09 4.50 -15.64
CA ILE A 139 -0.25 4.98 -15.26
C ILE A 139 -1.28 3.84 -15.33
N VAL A 140 -1.26 3.05 -16.41
CA VAL A 140 -2.16 1.89 -16.58
C VAL A 140 -1.94 0.84 -15.49
N GLU A 141 -0.68 0.51 -15.16
CA GLU A 141 -0.36 -0.43 -14.07
C GLU A 141 -0.91 0.06 -12.71
N VAL A 142 -0.74 1.34 -12.40
CA VAL A 142 -1.27 1.93 -11.16
C VAL A 142 -2.79 1.93 -11.17
N ALA A 143 -3.44 2.36 -12.26
CA ALA A 143 -4.89 2.40 -12.37
C ALA A 143 -5.50 1.01 -12.22
N THR A 144 -4.94 -0.02 -12.92
CA THR A 144 -5.39 -1.41 -12.80
C THR A 144 -5.17 -1.99 -11.40
N ALA A 145 -4.11 -1.57 -10.71
CA ALA A 145 -3.85 -2.05 -9.35
C ALA A 145 -4.88 -1.56 -8.33
N ILE A 146 -5.56 -0.46 -8.60
CA ILE A 146 -6.50 0.15 -7.67
C ILE A 146 -7.97 0.09 -8.12
N ASP A 147 -8.25 -0.42 -9.31
CA ASP A 147 -9.60 -0.50 -9.88
C ASP A 147 -10.53 -1.49 -9.15
N SER A 148 -11.72 -1.74 -9.75
CA SER A 148 -12.74 -2.66 -9.23
C SER A 148 -12.28 -4.13 -9.18
N THR A 149 -11.20 -4.49 -9.84
CA THR A 149 -10.54 -5.82 -9.79
C THR A 149 -9.23 -5.80 -9.01
N GLY A 150 -8.81 -4.64 -8.59
CA GLY A 150 -7.62 -4.34 -7.80
C GLY A 150 -7.94 -4.06 -6.33
N MET A 151 -7.39 -2.96 -5.81
CA MET A 151 -7.50 -2.57 -4.40
C MET A 151 -8.96 -2.35 -3.99
N ILE A 152 -9.76 -1.66 -4.82
CA ILE A 152 -11.18 -1.42 -4.54
C ILE A 152 -11.94 -2.75 -4.52
N GLY A 153 -11.69 -3.66 -5.48
CA GLY A 153 -12.29 -5.00 -5.49
C GLY A 153 -11.88 -5.84 -4.26
N GLY A 154 -10.64 -5.69 -3.81
CA GLY A 154 -10.17 -6.32 -2.56
C GLY A 154 -10.89 -5.79 -1.33
N GLN A 155 -11.15 -4.48 -1.26
CA GLN A 155 -11.94 -3.87 -0.19
C GLN A 155 -13.39 -4.36 -0.17
N VAL A 156 -14.03 -4.45 -1.34
CA VAL A 156 -15.39 -5.02 -1.47
C VAL A 156 -15.41 -6.47 -0.96
N ALA A 157 -14.45 -7.29 -1.38
CA ALA A 157 -14.35 -8.68 -0.93
C ALA A 157 -14.11 -8.83 0.59
N ASP A 158 -13.38 -7.90 1.18
CA ASP A 158 -13.16 -7.83 2.64
C ASP A 158 -14.47 -7.54 3.39
N LEU A 159 -15.26 -6.57 2.91
CA LEU A 159 -16.59 -6.26 3.44
C LEU A 159 -17.58 -7.43 3.28
N GLU A 160 -17.57 -8.11 2.12
CA GLU A 160 -18.38 -9.32 1.90
C GLU A 160 -18.02 -10.46 2.87
N GLY A 161 -16.73 -10.56 3.19
CA GLY A 161 -16.18 -11.58 4.09
C GLY A 161 -16.51 -11.34 5.56
N SER A 162 -16.47 -10.09 5.99
CA SER A 162 -16.73 -9.68 7.38
C SER A 162 -18.21 -9.61 7.75
N GLY A 163 -19.12 -9.67 6.77
CA GLY A 163 -20.55 -9.49 7.01
C GLY A 163 -20.91 -8.09 7.52
N ALA A 164 -20.17 -7.08 7.07
CA ALA A 164 -20.34 -5.69 7.48
C ALA A 164 -21.81 -5.24 7.42
N ALA A 165 -22.27 -4.52 8.43
CA ALA A 165 -23.64 -4.05 8.54
C ALA A 165 -24.05 -3.22 7.32
N GLY A 166 -25.17 -3.57 6.69
CA GLY A 166 -25.69 -2.89 5.50
C GLY A 166 -25.13 -3.37 4.17
N PHE A 167 -24.19 -4.31 4.16
CA PHE A 167 -23.67 -4.91 2.94
C PHE A 167 -24.35 -6.27 2.67
N SER A 168 -25.17 -6.34 1.63
CA SER A 168 -25.85 -7.58 1.20
C SER A 168 -25.32 -7.99 -0.18
N PRO A 169 -24.30 -8.87 -0.24
CA PRO A 169 -23.76 -9.30 -1.52
C PRO A 169 -24.78 -10.18 -2.25
N PRO A 170 -24.81 -10.15 -3.61
CA PRO A 170 -25.64 -11.06 -4.40
C PRO A 170 -25.26 -12.53 -4.13
N ALA A 171 -26.23 -13.44 -4.32
CA ALA A 171 -25.99 -14.87 -4.20
C ALA A 171 -24.96 -15.32 -5.25
N GLY A 172 -23.85 -15.91 -4.81
CA GLY A 172 -22.72 -16.31 -5.67
C GLY A 172 -21.43 -15.54 -5.31
N GLY A 173 -20.45 -15.55 -6.17
CA GLY A 173 -19.19 -14.84 -5.97
C GLY A 173 -18.21 -15.58 -5.04
N LEU A 174 -17.32 -14.82 -4.40
CA LEU A 174 -16.25 -15.37 -3.56
C LEU A 174 -16.71 -16.21 -2.36
N LYS A 175 -17.99 -16.14 -1.98
CA LYS A 175 -18.54 -16.99 -0.90
C LYS A 175 -18.46 -18.50 -1.19
N ALA A 176 -18.36 -18.89 -2.46
CA ALA A 176 -18.22 -20.28 -2.87
C ALA A 176 -16.77 -20.80 -2.82
N ALA A 177 -15.78 -19.92 -2.72
CA ALA A 177 -14.37 -20.30 -2.62
C ALA A 177 -14.00 -20.80 -1.23
N ALA A 178 -12.95 -21.62 -1.14
CA ALA A 178 -12.40 -22.06 0.15
C ALA A 178 -11.95 -20.85 0.99
N PRO A 179 -12.06 -20.91 2.34
CA PRO A 179 -11.74 -19.78 3.21
C PRO A 179 -10.34 -19.19 2.97
N LEU A 180 -9.32 -20.02 2.75
CA LEU A 180 -7.97 -19.57 2.46
C LEU A 180 -7.85 -18.84 1.11
N GLU A 181 -8.53 -19.33 0.07
CA GLU A 181 -8.55 -18.68 -1.26
C GLU A 181 -9.20 -17.30 -1.19
N ARG A 182 -10.26 -17.17 -0.40
CA ARG A 182 -10.94 -15.88 -0.16
C ARG A 182 -10.01 -14.89 0.56
N LEU A 183 -9.35 -15.35 1.63
CA LEU A 183 -8.39 -14.54 2.37
C LEU A 183 -7.23 -14.09 1.47
N GLU A 184 -6.64 -15.01 0.72
CA GLU A 184 -5.59 -14.66 -0.24
C GLU A 184 -6.05 -13.69 -1.33
N PHE A 185 -7.30 -13.82 -1.80
CA PHE A 185 -7.87 -12.87 -2.75
C PHE A 185 -7.90 -11.46 -2.15
N VAL A 186 -8.39 -11.30 -0.91
CA VAL A 186 -8.40 -10.02 -0.20
C VAL A 186 -6.98 -9.47 -0.05
N HIS A 187 -6.05 -10.25 0.48
CA HIS A 187 -4.67 -9.86 0.72
C HIS A 187 -3.95 -9.42 -0.55
N ARG A 188 -4.09 -10.20 -1.63
CA ARG A 188 -3.46 -9.93 -2.92
C ARG A 188 -4.03 -8.68 -3.58
N ASN A 189 -5.34 -8.44 -3.49
CA ASN A 189 -5.99 -7.31 -4.15
C ASN A 189 -5.99 -6.05 -3.29
N LYS A 190 -6.51 -6.09 -2.05
CA LYS A 190 -6.60 -4.91 -1.19
C LYS A 190 -5.23 -4.26 -0.93
N THR A 191 -4.19 -5.06 -0.73
CA THR A 191 -2.85 -4.57 -0.38
C THR A 191 -1.77 -4.91 -1.41
N GLY A 192 -1.74 -6.17 -1.87
CA GLY A 192 -0.65 -6.69 -2.72
C GLY A 192 -0.56 -6.03 -4.09
N LYS A 193 -1.69 -5.68 -4.71
CA LYS A 193 -1.74 -5.02 -6.02
C LYS A 193 -1.01 -3.69 -6.03
N LEU A 194 -1.29 -2.80 -5.06
CA LEU A 194 -0.64 -1.48 -5.01
C LEU A 194 0.84 -1.58 -4.65
N LEU A 195 1.25 -2.54 -3.79
CA LEU A 195 2.67 -2.80 -3.53
C LEU A 195 3.39 -3.30 -4.80
N THR A 196 2.76 -4.19 -5.57
CA THR A 196 3.29 -4.66 -6.86
C THR A 196 3.39 -3.52 -7.86
N ALA A 197 2.33 -2.70 -8.00
CA ALA A 197 2.35 -1.54 -8.89
C ALA A 197 3.42 -0.52 -8.50
N SER A 198 3.76 -0.40 -7.21
CA SER A 198 4.82 0.49 -6.74
C SER A 198 6.19 0.11 -7.33
N VAL A 199 6.58 -1.17 -7.27
CA VAL A 199 7.86 -1.61 -7.84
C VAL A 199 7.84 -1.59 -9.37
N ILE A 200 6.69 -1.88 -10.00
CA ILE A 200 6.55 -1.80 -11.47
C ILE A 200 6.64 -0.36 -11.95
N LEU A 201 6.01 0.61 -11.25
CA LEU A 201 6.16 2.05 -11.55
C LEU A 201 7.64 2.46 -11.52
N GLY A 202 8.36 2.07 -10.45
CA GLY A 202 9.79 2.32 -10.33
C GLY A 202 10.59 1.71 -11.48
N GLY A 203 10.33 0.46 -11.84
CA GLY A 203 10.98 -0.22 -12.95
C GLY A 203 10.67 0.42 -14.31
N LEU A 204 9.41 0.73 -14.60
CA LEU A 204 9.00 1.34 -15.88
C LEU A 204 9.66 2.70 -16.08
N LEU A 205 9.57 3.58 -15.08
CA LEU A 205 10.19 4.90 -15.14
C LEU A 205 11.73 4.83 -15.02
N GLY A 206 12.26 3.77 -14.39
CA GLY A 206 13.68 3.46 -14.28
C GLY A 206 14.27 2.71 -15.49
N ASN A 207 13.54 2.62 -16.59
CA ASN A 207 13.99 1.97 -17.84
C ASN A 207 14.33 0.46 -17.70
N ALA A 208 13.62 -0.26 -16.80
CA ALA A 208 13.75 -1.70 -16.67
C ALA A 208 13.53 -2.43 -18.00
N THR A 209 14.26 -3.52 -18.20
CA THR A 209 13.99 -4.51 -19.27
C THR A 209 12.71 -5.29 -18.95
N ASP A 210 12.14 -5.97 -19.95
CA ASP A 210 10.96 -6.81 -19.71
C ASP A 210 11.24 -7.94 -18.71
N ALA A 211 12.44 -8.54 -18.74
CA ALA A 211 12.86 -9.55 -17.76
C ALA A 211 12.92 -8.97 -16.32
N GLN A 212 13.40 -7.75 -16.16
CA GLN A 212 13.40 -7.06 -14.87
C GLN A 212 11.97 -6.71 -14.42
N LEU A 213 11.08 -6.28 -15.33
CA LEU A 213 9.68 -6.01 -15.01
C LEU A 213 8.95 -7.27 -14.55
N ASP A 214 9.22 -8.42 -15.19
CA ASP A 214 8.66 -9.71 -14.76
C ASP A 214 9.17 -10.12 -13.37
N ALA A 215 10.46 -9.92 -13.08
CA ALA A 215 11.03 -10.17 -11.76
C ALA A 215 10.46 -9.21 -10.71
N LEU A 216 10.31 -7.91 -11.01
CA LEU A 216 9.67 -6.93 -10.14
C LEU A 216 8.21 -7.32 -9.83
N ARG A 217 7.48 -7.85 -10.82
CA ARG A 217 6.10 -8.29 -10.64
C ARG A 217 6.02 -9.48 -9.68
N ARG A 218 6.88 -10.48 -9.83
CA ARG A 218 6.97 -11.61 -8.89
C ARG A 218 7.39 -11.16 -7.50
N PHE A 219 8.43 -10.34 -7.40
CA PHE A 219 8.86 -9.73 -6.14
C PHE A 219 7.70 -9.02 -5.42
N GLY A 220 7.00 -8.11 -6.12
CA GLY A 220 5.90 -7.33 -5.55
C GLY A 220 4.75 -8.20 -5.03
N ARG A 221 4.41 -9.27 -5.78
CA ARG A 221 3.36 -10.23 -5.37
C ARG A 221 3.76 -11.00 -4.11
N ALA A 222 5.01 -11.47 -4.05
CA ALA A 222 5.53 -12.21 -2.90
C ALA A 222 5.54 -11.32 -1.64
N ILE A 223 6.12 -10.12 -1.73
CA ILE A 223 6.19 -9.19 -0.60
C ILE A 223 4.78 -8.70 -0.19
N GLY A 224 3.88 -8.46 -1.15
CA GLY A 224 2.52 -8.03 -0.86
C GLY A 224 1.74 -9.05 -0.03
N LEU A 225 1.86 -10.35 -0.36
CA LEU A 225 1.23 -11.42 0.41
C LEU A 225 1.94 -11.63 1.76
N ALA A 226 3.27 -11.69 1.78
CA ALA A 226 4.04 -11.83 3.02
C ALA A 226 3.73 -10.74 4.03
N PHE A 227 3.61 -9.48 3.56
CA PHE A 227 3.25 -8.33 4.39
C PHE A 227 1.92 -8.53 5.12
N GLN A 228 0.89 -9.05 4.43
CA GLN A 228 -0.42 -9.26 5.02
C GLN A 228 -0.45 -10.46 5.97
N ILE A 229 0.26 -11.54 5.65
CA ILE A 229 0.39 -12.67 6.59
C ILE A 229 1.07 -12.22 7.89
N VAL A 230 2.08 -11.34 7.79
CA VAL A 230 2.76 -10.77 8.96
C VAL A 230 1.84 -9.83 9.74
N ASP A 231 1.01 -9.03 9.07
CA ASP A 231 0.00 -8.19 9.75
C ASP A 231 -1.00 -9.05 10.54
N ASP A 232 -1.50 -10.14 9.97
CA ASP A 232 -2.38 -11.10 10.65
C ASP A 232 -1.69 -11.76 11.87
N LEU A 233 -0.40 -12.11 11.75
CA LEU A 233 0.38 -12.66 12.85
C LEU A 233 0.57 -11.66 13.99
N LEU A 234 0.87 -10.39 13.65
CA LEU A 234 1.08 -9.32 14.62
C LEU A 234 -0.23 -8.94 15.35
N ASP A 235 -1.36 -8.92 14.65
CA ASP A 235 -2.65 -8.62 15.26
C ASP A 235 -3.04 -9.68 16.32
N GLN A 236 -2.61 -10.93 16.10
CA GLN A 236 -2.84 -12.02 17.07
C GLN A 236 -1.89 -11.97 18.29
N GLU A 237 -0.63 -11.50 18.09
CA GLU A 237 0.44 -11.62 19.11
C GLU A 237 0.63 -10.35 19.95
N GLN A 238 0.12 -9.19 19.50
CA GLN A 238 0.41 -7.89 20.13
C GLN A 238 -0.79 -7.31 20.87
N THR A 239 -0.50 -6.47 21.88
CA THR A 239 -1.51 -5.69 22.60
C THR A 239 -1.89 -4.42 21.83
N SER A 240 -3.06 -3.85 22.15
CA SER A 240 -3.55 -2.60 21.53
C SER A 240 -2.56 -1.42 21.66
N GLU A 241 -1.82 -1.34 22.77
CA GLU A 241 -0.80 -0.29 23.01
C GLU A 241 0.37 -0.41 22.02
N GLN A 242 0.78 -1.65 21.69
CA GLN A 242 1.89 -1.90 20.78
C GLN A 242 1.52 -1.67 19.32
N LEU A 243 0.26 -1.96 18.93
CA LEU A 243 -0.24 -1.80 17.56
C LEU A 243 -0.59 -0.36 17.20
N GLY A 244 -0.83 0.52 18.18
CA GLY A 244 -1.36 1.88 17.94
C GLY A 244 -2.78 1.91 17.35
N LYS A 245 -3.47 0.74 17.38
CA LYS A 245 -4.89 0.49 17.03
C LYS A 245 -5.44 -0.58 17.98
N THR A 246 -6.74 -0.82 17.98
CA THR A 246 -7.36 -1.88 18.80
C THR A 246 -6.85 -3.26 18.36
N ALA A 247 -6.13 -3.98 19.22
CA ALA A 247 -5.67 -5.35 18.98
C ALA A 247 -6.82 -6.35 19.04
N GLY A 248 -6.72 -7.46 18.29
CA GLY A 248 -7.75 -8.49 18.25
C GLY A 248 -9.08 -8.04 17.62
N LYS A 249 -9.12 -6.88 16.96
CA LYS A 249 -10.30 -6.36 16.29
C LYS A 249 -10.77 -7.34 15.20
N ASP A 250 -9.84 -7.92 14.46
CA ASP A 250 -10.16 -8.88 13.39
C ASP A 250 -10.80 -10.14 13.93
N ALA A 251 -10.27 -10.70 15.03
CA ALA A 251 -10.88 -11.85 15.70
C ALA A 251 -12.26 -11.52 16.31
N ALA A 252 -12.41 -10.34 16.92
CA ALA A 252 -13.68 -9.88 17.49
C ALA A 252 -14.75 -9.63 16.43
N GLN A 253 -14.35 -9.27 15.21
CA GLN A 253 -15.22 -9.07 14.04
C GLN A 253 -15.45 -10.35 13.23
N GLY A 254 -14.88 -11.50 13.65
CA GLY A 254 -15.00 -12.77 12.92
C GLY A 254 -14.28 -12.79 11.57
N LYS A 255 -13.31 -11.90 11.36
CA LYS A 255 -12.51 -11.88 10.12
C LYS A 255 -11.63 -13.13 10.00
N LEU A 256 -11.50 -13.63 8.79
CA LEU A 256 -10.54 -14.69 8.48
C LEU A 256 -9.13 -14.15 8.59
N THR A 257 -8.22 -14.92 9.23
CA THR A 257 -6.79 -14.58 9.29
C THR A 257 -5.95 -15.80 8.92
N TYR A 258 -4.75 -15.59 8.40
CA TYR A 258 -3.84 -16.67 8.01
C TYR A 258 -3.54 -17.62 9.18
N PRO A 259 -3.10 -17.13 10.37
CA PRO A 259 -2.85 -18.03 11.50
C PRO A 259 -4.13 -18.71 12.01
N GLY A 260 -5.30 -18.08 11.86
CA GLY A 260 -6.59 -18.70 12.21
C GLY A 260 -6.98 -19.86 11.30
N LEU A 261 -6.59 -19.83 10.02
CA LEU A 261 -6.95 -20.86 9.04
C LEU A 261 -5.94 -22.01 8.97
N ILE A 262 -4.63 -21.74 9.03
CA ILE A 262 -3.60 -22.75 8.83
C ILE A 262 -2.65 -22.94 10.02
N GLY A 263 -2.84 -22.18 11.08
CA GLY A 263 -1.99 -22.16 12.26
C GLY A 263 -0.76 -21.27 12.14
N THR A 264 -0.29 -20.73 13.27
CA THR A 264 0.81 -19.75 13.34
C THR A 264 2.12 -20.29 12.74
N ALA A 265 2.46 -21.55 12.99
CA ALA A 265 3.70 -22.15 12.47
C ALA A 265 3.70 -22.23 10.93
N ALA A 266 2.60 -22.69 10.34
CA ALA A 266 2.45 -22.77 8.88
C ALA A 266 2.42 -21.38 8.24
N ALA A 267 1.78 -20.38 8.88
CA ALA A 267 1.78 -19.00 8.42
C ALA A 267 3.20 -18.41 8.39
N ARG A 268 4.03 -18.66 9.42
CA ARG A 268 5.44 -18.22 9.45
C ARG A 268 6.26 -18.91 8.35
N THR A 269 6.12 -20.23 8.17
CA THR A 269 6.79 -20.95 7.07
C THR A 269 6.41 -20.34 5.73
N ARG A 270 5.13 -19.97 5.53
CA ARG A 270 4.68 -19.33 4.28
C ARG A 270 5.33 -17.98 4.06
N VAL A 271 5.52 -17.19 5.11
CA VAL A 271 6.27 -15.91 5.03
C VAL A 271 7.72 -16.16 4.59
N ASP A 272 8.40 -17.16 5.17
CA ASP A 272 9.79 -17.49 4.82
C ASP A 272 9.91 -17.90 3.35
N GLU A 273 8.99 -18.73 2.83
CA GLU A 273 8.93 -19.10 1.41
C GLU A 273 8.77 -17.88 0.50
N LEU A 274 7.85 -16.98 0.83
CA LEU A 274 7.60 -15.77 0.06
C LEU A 274 8.80 -14.81 0.09
N LEU A 275 9.50 -14.70 1.21
CA LEU A 275 10.73 -13.92 1.32
C LEU A 275 11.88 -14.52 0.52
N ALA A 276 11.99 -15.86 0.43
CA ALA A 276 12.94 -16.53 -0.43
C ALA A 276 12.65 -16.24 -1.90
N GLU A 277 11.38 -16.40 -2.35
CA GLU A 277 10.93 -16.05 -3.71
C GLU A 277 11.23 -14.58 -4.05
N ALA A 278 10.93 -13.65 -3.13
CA ALA A 278 11.22 -12.25 -3.31
C ALA A 278 12.73 -11.98 -3.45
N SER A 279 13.56 -12.64 -2.65
CA SER A 279 15.03 -12.49 -2.69
C SER A 279 15.61 -12.99 -4.01
N GLU A 280 15.13 -14.12 -4.53
CA GLU A 280 15.52 -14.68 -5.84
C GLU A 280 15.16 -13.70 -6.97
N ASN A 281 13.93 -13.15 -6.96
CA ASN A 281 13.52 -12.20 -7.97
C ASN A 281 14.28 -10.85 -7.86
N ALA A 282 14.59 -10.37 -6.66
CA ALA A 282 15.44 -9.21 -6.48
C ALA A 282 16.85 -9.42 -7.05
N ALA A 283 17.41 -10.63 -6.95
CA ALA A 283 18.71 -10.96 -7.54
C ALA A 283 18.68 -10.93 -9.09
N ILE A 284 17.57 -11.35 -9.70
CA ILE A 284 17.37 -11.28 -11.18
C ILE A 284 17.34 -9.83 -11.66
N ILE A 285 16.72 -8.93 -10.88
CA ILE A 285 16.68 -7.49 -11.23
C ILE A 285 18.10 -6.93 -11.27
N GLY A 286 18.95 -7.36 -10.33
CA GLY A 286 20.37 -6.96 -10.27
C GLY A 286 20.56 -5.48 -9.92
N GLY A 287 21.50 -4.85 -10.63
CA GLY A 287 21.79 -3.42 -10.55
C GLY A 287 22.82 -3.03 -9.48
N PRO A 288 23.36 -1.79 -9.56
CA PRO A 288 24.45 -1.33 -8.71
C PRO A 288 24.01 -1.05 -7.27
N VAL A 289 22.74 -0.70 -7.09
CA VAL A 289 22.12 -0.41 -5.79
C VAL A 289 20.79 -1.16 -5.72
N ASN A 290 20.74 -2.25 -4.97
CA ASN A 290 19.54 -3.07 -4.87
C ASN A 290 19.17 -3.33 -3.41
N TYR A 291 18.23 -2.52 -2.90
CA TYR A 291 17.67 -2.64 -1.55
C TYR A 291 16.35 -3.41 -1.52
N LEU A 292 15.85 -3.97 -2.64
CA LEU A 292 14.55 -4.64 -2.69
C LEU A 292 14.44 -5.80 -1.71
N ALA A 293 15.34 -6.77 -1.76
CA ALA A 293 15.32 -7.91 -0.83
C ALA A 293 15.53 -7.48 0.64
N PRO A 294 16.49 -6.59 0.98
CA PRO A 294 16.60 -6.04 2.34
C PRO A 294 15.33 -5.34 2.83
N ILE A 295 14.65 -4.53 1.98
CA ILE A 295 13.38 -3.87 2.34
C ILE A 295 12.29 -4.92 2.58
N GLY A 296 12.17 -5.91 1.69
CA GLY A 296 11.19 -6.99 1.82
C GLY A 296 11.33 -7.70 3.17
N ARG A 297 12.54 -8.08 3.56
CA ARG A 297 12.81 -8.66 4.88
C ARG A 297 12.47 -7.72 6.01
N TYR A 298 12.96 -6.49 5.98
CA TYR A 298 12.71 -5.49 7.03
C TYR A 298 11.21 -5.26 7.27
N VAL A 299 10.41 -5.22 6.19
CA VAL A 299 8.98 -4.98 6.27
C VAL A 299 8.23 -6.19 6.85
N CYS A 300 8.73 -7.41 6.61
CA CYS A 300 8.11 -8.66 7.10
C CYS A 300 8.69 -9.15 8.45
N GLU A 301 9.90 -8.75 8.83
CA GLU A 301 10.54 -9.13 10.11
C GLU A 301 10.24 -8.14 11.24
N ARG A 302 9.42 -7.11 10.98
CA ARG A 302 9.03 -6.11 12.00
C ARG A 302 8.32 -6.77 13.19
N ARG A 303 8.66 -6.27 14.40
CA ARG A 303 8.05 -6.71 15.68
C ARG A 303 7.01 -5.71 16.19
N SER A 304 6.81 -4.59 15.48
CA SER A 304 5.82 -3.54 15.82
C SER A 304 5.60 -2.60 14.63
#